data_64acf218716390eded63a7a426a42337
#
_entry.id   64acf218716390eded63a7a426a42337
#
_cell.length_a   1.000
_cell.length_b   1.000
_cell.length_c   1.000
_cell.angle_alpha   90.00
_cell.angle_beta   90.00
_cell.angle_gamma   90.00
#
_symmetry.space_group_name_H-M   'P 1'
#
loop_
_entity.id
_entity.type
_entity.pdbx_description
1 polymer ?
#
loop_
_entity_poly.entity_id
_entity_poly.type
_entity_poly.pdbx_seq_one_letter_code
_entity_poly.pdbx_strand_id
1 'polypeptide(L)'
;MVIPTWSAAQIAEEFLKQTFSADEHFVEPVRQLLLRSWDTAVSYMMPLGLHHIFSFGHHYGPEPWCAPPNTRLDWLPKYYHRADSIGIGFDRTVRGSKAVLQYHEPLATFYGDLETCPEDYLLWFHHVPWGYVMRNGLTLWDNLCYIYNDGAEEAREFVDLWQKARPYIDSERYERLLKRFERQAKDAEWWRDACLLYFQRYSRRSIPADCLPPVHKLEDLMKFKLHIDNYTVADMDNLP
;
A
#
# COMPACT_ATOMS: atom_id res chain seq x y z
N MET A 1 15.77 -6.83 26.76
CA MET A 1 14.80 -6.27 27.74
C MET A 1 14.16 -5.07 27.07
N VAL A 2 12.90 -5.16 26.70
CA VAL A 2 12.19 -3.99 26.12
C VAL A 2 11.90 -3.04 27.28
N ILE A 3 12.38 -1.81 27.19
CA ILE A 3 12.06 -0.77 28.14
C ILE A 3 10.69 -0.22 27.75
N PRO A 4 9.61 -0.46 28.52
CA PRO A 4 8.23 -0.17 28.11
C PRO A 4 7.91 1.31 27.85
N THR A 5 8.85 2.19 28.13
CA THR A 5 8.71 3.65 28.03
C THR A 5 9.35 4.26 26.80
N TRP A 6 10.07 3.47 25.97
CA TRP A 6 10.71 4.00 24.77
C TRP A 6 9.72 4.13 23.63
N SER A 7 9.79 5.27 22.94
CA SER A 7 9.06 5.47 21.68
C SER A 7 9.70 4.67 20.54
N ALA A 8 8.95 4.42 19.46
CA ALA A 8 9.47 3.79 18.27
C ALA A 8 10.70 4.53 17.71
N ALA A 9 10.71 5.86 17.78
CA ALA A 9 11.83 6.69 17.35
C ALA A 9 13.11 6.42 18.18
N GLN A 10 12.98 6.31 19.51
CA GLN A 10 14.11 6.00 20.39
C GLN A 10 14.64 4.58 20.15
N ILE A 11 13.76 3.62 19.93
CA ILE A 11 14.14 2.23 19.62
C ILE A 11 14.89 2.17 18.28
N ALA A 12 14.39 2.86 17.27
CA ALA A 12 15.02 2.91 15.95
C ALA A 12 16.41 3.58 16.02
N GLU A 13 16.53 4.70 16.72
CA GLU A 13 17.79 5.42 16.92
C GLU A 13 18.83 4.53 17.60
N GLU A 14 18.49 3.90 18.70
CA GLU A 14 19.39 3.01 19.45
C GLU A 14 19.82 1.81 18.61
N PHE A 15 18.87 1.20 17.87
CA PHE A 15 19.17 0.12 16.94
C PHE A 15 20.19 0.54 15.87
N LEU A 16 20.02 1.71 15.29
CA LEU A 16 20.92 2.22 14.24
C LEU A 16 22.31 2.50 14.78
N LYS A 17 22.40 3.15 15.96
CA LYS A 17 23.68 3.47 16.63
C LYS A 17 24.47 2.23 17.01
N GLN A 18 23.78 1.19 17.49
CA GLN A 18 24.43 -0.05 17.90
C GLN A 18 24.79 -0.97 16.70
N THR A 19 24.05 -0.91 15.60
CA THR A 19 24.17 -1.89 14.52
C THR A 19 25.03 -1.40 13.37
N PHE A 20 24.99 -0.09 13.08
CA PHE A 20 25.60 0.49 11.88
C PHE A 20 26.58 1.61 12.22
N SER A 21 26.10 2.76 12.62
CA SER A 21 26.89 3.95 12.88
C SER A 21 26.20 4.86 13.89
N ALA A 22 27.01 5.51 14.75
CA ALA A 22 26.52 6.54 15.67
C ALA A 22 26.55 7.96 15.05
N ASP A 23 26.96 8.10 13.78
CA ASP A 23 26.99 9.39 13.11
C ASP A 23 25.56 9.88 12.81
N GLU A 24 25.25 11.11 13.25
CA GLU A 24 23.92 11.67 13.10
C GLU A 24 23.52 11.90 11.63
N HIS A 25 24.46 12.10 10.72
CA HIS A 25 24.20 12.21 9.27
C HIS A 25 23.69 10.88 8.67
N PHE A 26 23.95 9.77 9.35
CA PHE A 26 23.40 8.46 9.03
C PHE A 26 22.13 8.18 9.84
N VAL A 27 22.18 8.38 11.15
CA VAL A 27 21.12 7.96 12.08
C VAL A 27 19.81 8.67 11.76
N GLU A 28 19.81 9.99 11.62
CA GLU A 28 18.58 10.75 11.45
C GLU A 28 17.81 10.41 10.15
N PRO A 29 18.41 10.41 8.94
CA PRO A 29 17.71 10.03 7.72
C PRO A 29 17.20 8.59 7.74
N VAL A 30 18.01 7.63 8.24
CA VAL A 30 17.60 6.22 8.26
C VAL A 30 16.56 5.95 9.34
N ARG A 31 16.58 6.67 10.45
CA ARG A 31 15.52 6.63 11.46
C ARG A 31 14.18 7.08 10.86
N GLN A 32 14.16 8.19 10.12
CA GLN A 32 12.94 8.67 9.43
C GLN A 32 12.45 7.64 8.42
N LEU A 33 13.32 7.04 7.63
CA LEU A 33 12.98 5.95 6.72
C LEU A 33 12.31 4.79 7.45
N LEU A 34 12.88 4.32 8.57
CA LEU A 34 12.31 3.23 9.36
C LEU A 34 10.92 3.56 9.90
N LEU A 35 10.72 4.79 10.39
CA LEU A 35 9.45 5.22 10.97
C LEU A 35 8.35 5.36 9.92
N ARG A 36 8.69 5.78 8.69
CA ARG A 36 7.76 5.96 7.57
C ARG A 36 7.47 4.67 6.81
N SER A 37 8.33 3.65 6.92
CA SER A 37 8.30 2.47 6.06
C SER A 37 6.97 1.72 6.05
N TRP A 38 6.27 1.67 7.18
CA TRP A 38 4.97 1.03 7.28
C TRP A 38 3.88 1.84 6.55
N ASP A 39 3.82 3.15 6.80
CA ASP A 39 2.85 4.04 6.16
C ASP A 39 3.04 4.06 4.64
N THR A 40 4.29 4.11 4.19
CA THR A 40 4.64 4.01 2.77
C THR A 40 4.11 2.72 2.14
N ALA A 41 4.33 1.57 2.79
CA ALA A 41 3.86 0.29 2.28
C ALA A 41 2.33 0.22 2.23
N VAL A 42 1.64 0.72 3.27
CA VAL A 42 0.17 0.80 3.30
C VAL A 42 -0.34 1.71 2.17
N SER A 43 0.30 2.84 1.93
CA SER A 43 -0.12 3.80 0.91
C SER A 43 -0.14 3.19 -0.49
N TYR A 44 0.88 2.44 -0.91
CA TYR A 44 0.86 1.85 -2.24
C TYR A 44 0.20 0.47 -2.33
N MET A 45 -0.04 -0.23 -1.21
CA MET A 45 -0.67 -1.56 -1.23
C MET A 45 -2.14 -1.54 -0.82
N MET A 46 -2.50 -0.75 0.20
CA MET A 46 -3.79 -0.83 0.90
C MET A 46 -4.39 0.54 1.26
N PRO A 47 -4.40 1.53 0.37
CA PRO A 47 -4.87 2.87 0.70
C PRO A 47 -6.32 2.85 1.18
N LEU A 48 -6.63 3.68 2.18
CA LEU A 48 -7.99 3.88 2.70
C LEU A 48 -8.71 2.60 3.13
N GLY A 49 -7.97 1.55 3.51
CA GLY A 49 -8.53 0.26 3.90
C GLY A 49 -8.89 -0.67 2.75
N LEU A 50 -8.43 -0.39 1.53
CA LEU A 50 -8.47 -1.37 0.44
C LEU A 50 -7.53 -2.53 0.77
N HIS A 51 -8.08 -3.71 0.97
CA HIS A 51 -7.33 -4.89 1.37
C HIS A 51 -7.53 -6.03 0.37
N HIS A 52 -6.65 -7.04 0.39
CA HIS A 52 -6.75 -8.26 -0.43
C HIS A 52 -6.84 -8.02 -1.94
N ILE A 53 -6.14 -7.03 -2.48
CA ILE A 53 -6.10 -6.73 -3.92
C ILE A 53 -4.83 -7.27 -4.61
N PHE A 54 -4.23 -8.28 -4.03
CA PHE A 54 -3.03 -8.99 -4.49
C PHE A 54 -3.37 -10.27 -5.26
N SER A 55 -2.37 -10.83 -5.91
CA SER A 55 -2.48 -12.07 -6.68
C SER A 55 -2.92 -13.27 -5.85
N PHE A 56 -3.79 -14.08 -6.44
CA PHE A 56 -4.28 -15.30 -5.80
C PHE A 56 -3.16 -16.34 -5.62
N GLY A 57 -3.15 -16.94 -4.45
CA GLY A 57 -2.31 -18.09 -4.13
C GLY A 57 -0.96 -17.77 -3.49
N HIS A 58 -0.43 -16.55 -3.67
CA HIS A 58 0.88 -16.20 -3.11
C HIS A 58 0.98 -14.83 -2.45
N HIS A 59 0.01 -13.95 -2.63
CA HIS A 59 -0.09 -12.62 -2.02
C HIS A 59 1.03 -11.62 -2.40
N TYR A 60 1.79 -11.89 -3.46
CA TYR A 60 2.78 -10.96 -4.01
C TYR A 60 2.22 -10.20 -5.21
N GLY A 61 2.51 -8.91 -5.26
CA GLY A 61 2.11 -8.04 -6.36
C GLY A 61 0.60 -7.78 -6.47
N PRO A 62 0.22 -6.71 -7.17
CA PRO A 62 -1.16 -6.32 -7.37
C PRO A 62 -1.84 -7.18 -8.45
N GLU A 63 -3.02 -7.68 -8.17
CA GLU A 63 -3.86 -8.33 -9.18
C GLU A 63 -5.35 -8.07 -8.89
N PRO A 64 -5.82 -6.80 -8.85
CA PRO A 64 -7.21 -6.48 -8.51
C PRO A 64 -8.23 -7.13 -9.45
N TRP A 65 -7.82 -7.57 -10.64
CA TRP A 65 -8.63 -8.31 -11.62
C TRP A 65 -8.65 -9.82 -11.40
N CYS A 66 -7.88 -10.34 -10.45
CA CYS A 66 -7.71 -11.78 -10.27
C CYS A 66 -9.03 -12.50 -10.02
N ALA A 67 -9.34 -13.48 -10.88
CA ALA A 67 -10.56 -14.27 -10.81
C ALA A 67 -10.36 -15.68 -11.38
N PRO A 68 -9.54 -16.55 -10.74
CA PRO A 68 -9.37 -17.92 -11.19
C PRO A 68 -10.71 -18.67 -11.18
N PRO A 69 -10.97 -19.54 -12.17
CA PRO A 69 -12.19 -20.33 -12.22
C PRO A 69 -12.33 -21.23 -10.99
N ASN A 70 -13.56 -21.48 -10.59
CA ASN A 70 -13.93 -22.34 -9.44
C ASN A 70 -13.39 -21.89 -8.08
N THR A 71 -12.99 -20.64 -7.94
CA THR A 71 -12.51 -20.07 -6.69
C THR A 71 -13.66 -19.44 -5.90
N ARG A 72 -13.65 -19.60 -4.56
CA ARG A 72 -14.61 -18.92 -3.67
C ARG A 72 -14.50 -17.41 -3.83
N LEU A 73 -15.65 -16.73 -3.87
CA LEU A 73 -15.69 -15.27 -4.08
C LEU A 73 -14.95 -14.49 -3.00
N ASP A 74 -15.03 -14.95 -1.74
CA ASP A 74 -14.37 -14.32 -0.59
C ASP A 74 -12.84 -14.52 -0.55
N TRP A 75 -12.28 -15.24 -1.53
CA TRP A 75 -10.83 -15.34 -1.74
C TRP A 75 -10.33 -14.43 -2.87
N LEU A 76 -11.24 -13.77 -3.58
CA LEU A 76 -10.91 -12.97 -4.75
C LEU A 76 -10.82 -11.48 -4.41
N PRO A 77 -9.89 -10.72 -5.00
CA PRO A 77 -9.78 -9.28 -4.84
C PRO A 77 -11.10 -8.53 -5.07
N LYS A 78 -11.86 -8.94 -6.06
CA LYS A 78 -13.17 -8.36 -6.37
C LYS A 78 -14.17 -8.41 -5.20
N TYR A 79 -14.08 -9.41 -4.33
CA TYR A 79 -14.91 -9.47 -3.12
C TYR A 79 -14.60 -8.33 -2.15
N TYR A 80 -13.35 -7.91 -2.09
CA TYR A 80 -12.88 -6.88 -1.17
C TYR A 80 -13.06 -5.48 -1.72
N HIS A 81 -12.61 -5.22 -2.94
CA HIS A 81 -12.69 -3.87 -3.50
C HIS A 81 -14.10 -3.50 -4.01
N ARG A 82 -14.91 -4.45 -4.47
CA ARG A 82 -16.29 -4.21 -4.97
C ARG A 82 -16.43 -3.04 -5.94
N ALA A 83 -15.35 -2.68 -6.65
CA ALA A 83 -15.38 -1.55 -7.57
C ALA A 83 -16.43 -1.74 -8.66
N ASP A 84 -17.26 -0.71 -8.86
CA ASP A 84 -18.27 -0.61 -9.90
C ASP A 84 -18.38 0.83 -10.43
N SER A 85 -19.37 1.13 -11.26
CA SER A 85 -19.56 2.47 -11.84
C SER A 85 -19.94 3.54 -10.82
N ILE A 86 -20.34 3.16 -9.61
CA ILE A 86 -20.76 4.06 -8.54
C ILE A 86 -19.57 4.38 -7.63
N GLY A 87 -18.84 3.34 -7.18
CA GLY A 87 -17.81 3.50 -6.17
C GLY A 87 -16.93 2.28 -5.98
N ILE A 88 -16.26 2.25 -4.83
CA ILE A 88 -15.31 1.20 -4.42
C ILE A 88 -15.43 0.95 -2.90
N GLY A 89 -14.99 -0.21 -2.46
CA GLY A 89 -15.05 -0.64 -1.06
C GLY A 89 -16.20 -1.59 -0.79
N PHE A 90 -16.15 -2.29 0.33
CA PHE A 90 -17.13 -3.30 0.69
C PHE A 90 -18.06 -2.80 1.81
N ASP A 91 -19.35 -2.68 1.53
CA ASP A 91 -20.34 -2.27 2.54
C ASP A 91 -20.52 -3.37 3.61
N ARG A 92 -19.83 -3.17 4.73
CA ARG A 92 -19.91 -4.01 5.94
C ARG A 92 -20.80 -3.41 7.02
N THR A 93 -21.47 -2.29 6.72
CA THR A 93 -22.39 -1.63 7.65
C THR A 93 -23.67 -2.45 7.86
N VAL A 94 -24.56 -1.94 8.72
CA VAL A 94 -25.87 -2.55 8.97
C VAL A 94 -26.79 -2.59 7.73
N ARG A 95 -26.48 -1.78 6.71
CA ARG A 95 -27.21 -1.74 5.42
C ARG A 95 -26.68 -2.77 4.43
N GLY A 96 -25.39 -3.13 4.54
CA GLY A 96 -24.75 -4.11 3.68
C GLY A 96 -24.67 -5.50 4.31
N SER A 97 -23.45 -6.04 4.44
CA SER A 97 -23.23 -7.41 4.96
C SER A 97 -23.43 -7.55 6.46
N LYS A 98 -23.59 -6.47 7.19
CA LYS A 98 -23.75 -6.39 8.65
C LYS A 98 -22.50 -6.89 9.43
N ALA A 99 -21.37 -7.07 8.77
CA ALA A 99 -20.17 -7.58 9.42
C ALA A 99 -19.65 -6.62 10.52
N VAL A 100 -19.96 -5.33 10.47
CA VAL A 100 -19.64 -4.37 11.53
C VAL A 100 -20.25 -4.76 12.88
N LEU A 101 -21.35 -5.51 12.91
CA LEU A 101 -22.01 -5.95 14.15
C LEU A 101 -21.22 -7.03 14.93
N GLN A 102 -20.12 -7.54 14.38
CA GLN A 102 -19.19 -8.38 15.15
C GLN A 102 -18.40 -7.59 16.19
N TYR A 103 -18.31 -6.27 16.05
CA TYR A 103 -17.65 -5.39 17.00
C TYR A 103 -18.60 -5.02 18.13
N HIS A 104 -18.05 -4.83 19.32
CA HIS A 104 -18.79 -4.35 20.47
C HIS A 104 -19.16 -2.86 20.30
N GLU A 105 -20.32 -2.44 20.79
CA GLU A 105 -20.63 -1.01 20.89
C GLU A 105 -19.67 -0.32 21.89
N PRO A 106 -19.18 0.90 21.61
CA PRO A 106 -19.55 1.82 20.54
C PRO A 106 -18.77 1.65 19.21
N LEU A 107 -17.87 0.64 19.09
CA LEU A 107 -17.05 0.45 17.90
C LEU A 107 -17.87 0.10 16.66
N ALA A 108 -18.93 -0.69 16.81
CA ALA A 108 -19.82 -1.03 15.72
C ALA A 108 -20.45 0.22 15.10
N THR A 109 -20.92 1.15 15.93
CA THR A 109 -21.43 2.45 15.49
C THR A 109 -20.32 3.30 14.87
N PHE A 110 -19.15 3.38 15.52
CA PHE A 110 -18.02 4.20 15.07
C PHE A 110 -17.52 3.82 13.68
N TYR A 111 -17.35 2.53 13.39
CA TYR A 111 -16.94 2.05 12.06
C TYR A 111 -18.11 1.97 11.06
N GLY A 112 -19.32 1.82 11.54
CA GLY A 112 -20.52 1.68 10.72
C GLY A 112 -21.08 2.99 10.17
N ASP A 113 -20.65 4.12 10.71
CA ASP A 113 -21.04 5.45 10.25
C ASP A 113 -19.92 6.06 9.40
N LEU A 114 -20.27 6.52 8.20
CA LEU A 114 -19.33 7.09 7.23
C LEU A 114 -18.63 8.35 7.78
N GLU A 115 -19.31 9.14 8.60
CA GLU A 115 -18.75 10.38 9.16
C GLU A 115 -17.75 10.13 10.29
N THR A 116 -17.91 9.03 11.03
CA THR A 116 -17.03 8.71 12.17
C THR A 116 -15.95 7.68 11.81
N CYS A 117 -16.15 6.89 10.77
CA CYS A 117 -15.18 5.89 10.33
C CYS A 117 -13.83 6.57 10.00
N PRO A 118 -12.71 6.10 10.57
CA PRO A 118 -11.39 6.60 10.17
C PRO A 118 -11.12 6.34 8.69
N GLU A 119 -10.51 7.30 8.01
CA GLU A 119 -10.24 7.20 6.57
C GLU A 119 -9.38 5.98 6.21
N ASP A 120 -8.44 5.57 7.09
CA ASP A 120 -7.60 4.38 6.93
C ASP A 120 -8.39 3.06 6.87
N TYR A 121 -9.65 3.06 7.30
CA TYR A 121 -10.53 1.89 7.27
C TYR A 121 -11.77 2.10 6.40
N LEU A 122 -11.85 3.23 5.71
CA LEU A 122 -13.05 3.68 5.01
C LEU A 122 -13.57 2.62 4.03
N LEU A 123 -12.73 2.17 3.12
CA LEU A 123 -13.11 1.23 2.06
C LEU A 123 -13.19 -0.23 2.56
N TRP A 124 -12.68 -0.50 3.76
CA TRP A 124 -12.93 -1.77 4.43
C TRP A 124 -14.36 -1.89 4.94
N PHE A 125 -14.93 -0.80 5.46
CA PHE A 125 -16.27 -0.82 6.06
C PHE A 125 -17.36 -0.30 5.13
N HIS A 126 -17.03 0.55 4.17
CA HIS A 126 -18.03 1.23 3.32
C HIS A 126 -17.76 1.04 1.83
N HIS A 127 -18.85 0.96 1.06
CA HIS A 127 -18.79 1.16 -0.38
C HIS A 127 -19.04 2.64 -0.65
N VAL A 128 -18.01 3.33 -1.14
CA VAL A 128 -17.99 4.80 -1.22
C VAL A 128 -18.00 5.25 -2.67
N PRO A 129 -18.87 6.20 -3.05
CA PRO A 129 -18.90 6.73 -4.41
C PRO A 129 -17.58 7.40 -4.82
N TRP A 130 -17.18 7.25 -6.08
CA TRP A 130 -15.94 7.85 -6.61
C TRP A 130 -15.85 9.37 -6.43
N GLY A 131 -17.00 10.06 -6.45
CA GLY A 131 -17.09 11.51 -6.26
C GLY A 131 -17.34 11.95 -4.83
N TYR A 132 -17.34 11.03 -3.85
CA TYR A 132 -17.49 11.40 -2.44
C TYR A 132 -16.37 12.34 -2.02
N VAL A 133 -16.73 13.48 -1.44
CA VAL A 133 -15.76 14.50 -0.97
C VAL A 133 -15.32 14.11 0.44
N MET A 134 -14.03 13.83 0.58
CA MET A 134 -13.41 13.44 1.84
C MET A 134 -13.10 14.68 2.71
N ARG A 135 -12.66 14.46 3.96
CA ARG A 135 -12.42 15.53 4.94
C ARG A 135 -11.41 16.59 4.48
N ASN A 136 -10.49 16.21 3.60
CA ASN A 136 -9.51 17.14 3.01
C ASN A 136 -10.04 17.95 1.81
N GLY A 137 -11.31 17.76 1.43
CA GLY A 137 -11.95 18.45 0.32
C GLY A 137 -11.73 17.86 -1.07
N LEU A 138 -10.93 16.79 -1.19
CA LEU A 138 -10.72 16.07 -2.43
C LEU A 138 -11.77 14.96 -2.63
N THR A 139 -12.00 14.55 -3.86
CA THR A 139 -12.84 13.38 -4.11
C THR A 139 -12.16 12.10 -3.68
N LEU A 140 -12.91 11.03 -3.42
CA LEU A 140 -12.35 9.71 -3.14
C LEU A 140 -11.38 9.25 -4.23
N TRP A 141 -11.74 9.47 -5.51
CA TRP A 141 -10.86 9.12 -6.62
C TRP A 141 -9.52 9.88 -6.57
N ASP A 142 -9.57 11.19 -6.37
CA ASP A 142 -8.36 12.00 -6.31
C ASP A 142 -7.49 11.59 -5.10
N ASN A 143 -8.11 11.34 -3.94
CA ASN A 143 -7.38 10.83 -2.77
C ASN A 143 -6.69 9.49 -3.05
N LEU A 144 -7.37 8.55 -3.70
CA LEU A 144 -6.74 7.27 -4.08
C LEU A 144 -5.56 7.49 -5.03
N CYS A 145 -5.70 8.39 -6.01
CA CYS A 145 -4.61 8.72 -6.93
C CYS A 145 -3.40 9.29 -6.17
N TYR A 146 -3.62 10.26 -5.30
CA TYR A 146 -2.54 10.86 -4.51
C TYR A 146 -1.89 9.88 -3.56
N ILE A 147 -2.65 9.10 -2.80
CA ILE A 147 -2.08 8.15 -1.83
C ILE A 147 -1.23 7.08 -2.55
N TYR A 148 -1.70 6.53 -3.66
CA TYR A 148 -0.91 5.60 -4.47
C TYR A 148 0.34 6.24 -5.05
N ASN A 149 0.23 7.49 -5.56
CA ASN A 149 1.37 8.22 -6.09
C ASN A 149 2.41 8.50 -5.03
N ASP A 150 1.99 9.07 -3.89
CA ASP A 150 2.88 9.44 -2.78
C ASP A 150 3.59 8.21 -2.22
N GLY A 151 2.88 7.08 -2.05
CA GLY A 151 3.49 5.84 -1.61
C GLY A 151 4.58 5.31 -2.57
N ALA A 152 4.36 5.44 -3.88
CA ALA A 152 5.34 5.04 -4.88
C ALA A 152 6.54 6.01 -4.94
N GLU A 153 6.30 7.32 -4.82
CA GLU A 153 7.37 8.34 -4.76
C GLU A 153 8.22 8.17 -3.51
N GLU A 154 7.58 7.95 -2.35
CA GLU A 154 8.27 7.75 -1.08
C GLU A 154 9.12 6.46 -1.08
N ALA A 155 8.63 5.38 -1.67
CA ALA A 155 9.42 4.16 -1.85
C ALA A 155 10.69 4.41 -2.72
N ARG A 156 10.59 5.32 -3.69
CA ARG A 156 11.73 5.78 -4.51
C ARG A 156 12.69 6.64 -3.70
N GLU A 157 12.17 7.56 -2.86
CA GLU A 157 13.00 8.35 -1.95
C GLU A 157 13.84 7.48 -1.01
N PHE A 158 13.33 6.30 -0.59
CA PHE A 158 14.09 5.38 0.26
C PHE A 158 15.35 4.86 -0.44
N VAL A 159 15.34 4.69 -1.75
CA VAL A 159 16.55 4.37 -2.53
C VAL A 159 17.58 5.50 -2.41
N ASP A 160 17.15 6.74 -2.64
CA ASP A 160 18.03 7.91 -2.58
C ASP A 160 18.60 8.13 -1.17
N LEU A 161 17.77 7.95 -0.14
CA LEU A 161 18.22 8.03 1.26
C LEU A 161 19.26 6.95 1.58
N TRP A 162 19.01 5.71 1.11
CA TRP A 162 19.96 4.62 1.33
C TRP A 162 21.28 4.82 0.57
N GLN A 163 21.23 5.37 -0.64
CA GLN A 163 22.44 5.71 -1.39
C GLN A 163 23.32 6.71 -0.64
N LYS A 164 22.71 7.70 0.03
CA LYS A 164 23.44 8.66 0.87
C LYS A 164 24.07 8.02 2.13
N ALA A 165 23.53 6.91 2.58
CA ALA A 165 24.03 6.16 3.73
C ALA A 165 25.33 5.36 3.42
N ARG A 166 25.74 5.25 2.16
CA ARG A 166 26.90 4.46 1.69
C ARG A 166 28.18 4.63 2.51
N PRO A 167 28.60 5.86 2.92
CA PRO A 167 29.85 6.05 3.66
C PRO A 167 29.87 5.44 5.07
N TYR A 168 28.71 5.10 5.64
CA TYR A 168 28.52 4.69 7.03
C TYR A 168 28.31 3.18 7.22
N ILE A 169 28.23 2.43 6.11
CA ILE A 169 27.83 1.03 6.12
C ILE A 169 28.86 0.19 5.35
N ASP A 170 29.14 -1.03 5.82
CA ASP A 170 29.96 -1.96 5.07
C ASP A 170 29.32 -2.33 3.72
N SER A 171 30.15 -2.67 2.74
CA SER A 171 29.70 -2.88 1.37
C SER A 171 28.68 -4.00 1.23
N GLU A 172 28.83 -5.10 1.99
CA GLU A 172 27.93 -6.26 1.88
C GLU A 172 26.49 -5.89 2.31
N ARG A 173 26.32 -5.27 3.49
CA ARG A 173 25.02 -4.83 3.99
C ARG A 173 24.43 -3.73 3.11
N TYR A 174 25.26 -2.78 2.66
CA TYR A 174 24.84 -1.71 1.78
C TYR A 174 24.23 -2.24 0.48
N GLU A 175 24.96 -3.06 -0.28
CA GLU A 175 24.53 -3.60 -1.58
C GLU A 175 23.29 -4.48 -1.44
N ARG A 176 23.23 -5.30 -0.39
CA ARG A 176 22.09 -6.17 -0.13
C ARG A 176 20.79 -5.37 0.15
N LEU A 177 20.88 -4.29 0.91
CA LEU A 177 19.71 -3.47 1.22
C LEU A 177 19.35 -2.53 0.08
N LEU A 178 20.33 -2.00 -0.66
CA LEU A 178 20.08 -1.19 -1.86
C LEU A 178 19.21 -1.97 -2.86
N LYS A 179 19.58 -3.19 -3.18
CA LYS A 179 18.77 -4.06 -4.07
C LYS A 179 17.32 -4.24 -3.56
N ARG A 180 17.11 -4.30 -2.25
CA ARG A 180 15.77 -4.43 -1.68
C ARG A 180 14.95 -3.15 -1.83
N PHE A 181 15.55 -1.99 -1.60
CA PHE A 181 14.88 -0.71 -1.80
C PHE A 181 14.57 -0.44 -3.27
N GLU A 182 15.51 -0.73 -4.18
CA GLU A 182 15.28 -0.63 -5.63
C GLU A 182 14.11 -1.53 -6.08
N ARG A 183 14.04 -2.73 -5.52
CA ARG A 183 12.94 -3.66 -5.76
C ARG A 183 11.62 -3.15 -5.19
N GLN A 184 11.62 -2.61 -3.97
CA GLN A 184 10.45 -2.00 -3.35
C GLN A 184 9.93 -0.81 -4.17
N ALA A 185 10.81 0.04 -4.69
CA ALA A 185 10.42 1.17 -5.52
C ALA A 185 9.73 0.72 -6.83
N LYS A 186 10.26 -0.32 -7.49
CA LYS A 186 9.60 -0.92 -8.66
C LYS A 186 8.27 -1.57 -8.31
N ASP A 187 8.20 -2.31 -7.21
CA ASP A 187 6.98 -2.94 -6.73
C ASP A 187 5.90 -1.90 -6.43
N ALA A 188 6.25 -0.80 -5.75
CA ALA A 188 5.34 0.28 -5.45
C ALA A 188 4.80 0.98 -6.72
N GLU A 189 5.64 1.19 -7.73
CA GLU A 189 5.23 1.71 -9.03
C GLU A 189 4.29 0.75 -9.75
N TRP A 190 4.58 -0.54 -9.72
CA TRP A 190 3.68 -1.58 -10.26
C TRP A 190 2.33 -1.60 -9.55
N TRP A 191 2.31 -1.56 -8.21
CA TRP A 191 1.07 -1.48 -7.41
C TRP A 191 0.23 -0.26 -7.78
N ARG A 192 0.84 0.92 -7.82
CA ARG A 192 0.19 2.18 -8.21
C ARG A 192 -0.47 2.05 -9.57
N ASP A 193 0.30 1.66 -10.58
CA ASP A 193 -0.17 1.61 -11.96
C ASP A 193 -1.26 0.55 -12.15
N ALA A 194 -1.06 -0.65 -11.61
CA ALA A 194 -2.03 -1.73 -11.69
C ALA A 194 -3.38 -1.34 -11.10
N CYS A 195 -3.36 -0.76 -9.89
CA CYS A 195 -4.58 -0.39 -9.19
C CYS A 195 -5.26 0.81 -9.84
N LEU A 196 -4.53 1.90 -10.10
CA LEU A 196 -5.12 3.10 -10.69
C LEU A 196 -5.67 2.85 -12.08
N LEU A 197 -4.93 2.19 -12.96
CA LEU A 197 -5.40 1.87 -14.32
C LEU A 197 -6.60 0.91 -14.30
N TYR A 198 -6.62 -0.04 -13.37
CA TYR A 198 -7.76 -0.95 -13.24
C TYR A 198 -9.01 -0.25 -12.70
N PHE A 199 -8.90 0.53 -11.64
CA PHE A 199 -10.03 1.24 -11.05
C PHE A 199 -10.52 2.40 -11.89
N GLN A 200 -9.65 3.02 -12.71
CA GLN A 200 -10.04 4.03 -13.69
C GLN A 200 -11.10 3.53 -14.68
N ARG A 201 -11.11 2.25 -15.00
CA ARG A 201 -12.15 1.65 -15.88
C ARG A 201 -13.56 1.76 -15.28
N TYR A 202 -13.66 1.81 -13.97
CA TYR A 202 -14.93 1.95 -13.23
C TYR A 202 -15.25 3.40 -12.92
N SER A 203 -14.29 4.14 -12.38
CA SER A 203 -14.47 5.54 -12.02
C SER A 203 -14.71 6.45 -13.23
N ARG A 204 -14.11 6.10 -14.38
CA ARG A 204 -14.08 6.91 -15.62
C ARG A 204 -13.56 8.32 -15.41
N ARG A 205 -12.74 8.54 -14.40
CA ARG A 205 -12.13 9.82 -14.05
C ARG A 205 -10.67 9.84 -14.46
N SER A 206 -10.15 11.02 -14.80
CA SER A 206 -8.72 11.19 -15.07
C SER A 206 -7.91 11.04 -13.78
N ILE A 207 -6.70 10.51 -13.89
CA ILE A 207 -5.68 10.67 -12.83
C ILE A 207 -5.29 12.15 -12.81
N PRO A 208 -5.19 12.80 -11.63
CA PRO A 208 -4.75 14.19 -11.52
C PRO A 208 -3.43 14.44 -12.25
N ALA A 209 -3.31 15.61 -12.89
CA ALA A 209 -2.17 15.92 -13.76
C ALA A 209 -0.85 16.16 -12.99
N ASP A 210 -0.91 16.38 -11.71
CA ASP A 210 0.20 16.51 -10.77
C ASP A 210 0.69 15.18 -10.19
N CYS A 211 -0.06 14.11 -10.37
CA CYS A 211 0.45 12.75 -10.14
C CYS A 211 1.39 12.33 -11.28
N LEU A 212 2.38 11.50 -10.97
CA LEU A 212 3.21 10.88 -12.00
C LEU A 212 2.34 10.03 -12.94
N PRO A 213 2.50 10.18 -14.25
CA PRO A 213 1.75 9.35 -15.19
C PRO A 213 2.12 7.87 -15.04
N PRO A 214 1.16 6.95 -15.21
CA PRO A 214 1.47 5.54 -15.26
C PRO A 214 2.50 5.22 -16.36
N VAL A 215 3.50 4.41 -16.01
CA VAL A 215 4.54 3.97 -16.96
C VAL A 215 4.17 2.65 -17.66
N HIS A 216 3.25 1.91 -17.07
CA HIS A 216 2.77 0.63 -17.59
C HIS A 216 1.45 0.77 -18.36
N LYS A 217 1.14 -0.26 -19.13
CA LYS A 217 -0.18 -0.44 -19.76
C LYS A 217 -0.94 -1.53 -19.02
N LEU A 218 -2.22 -1.30 -18.74
CA LEU A 218 -3.04 -2.26 -18.00
C LEU A 218 -3.08 -3.64 -18.68
N GLU A 219 -3.16 -3.69 -20.01
CA GLU A 219 -3.23 -4.94 -20.77
C GLU A 219 -1.96 -5.79 -20.60
N ASP A 220 -0.82 -5.16 -20.44
CA ASP A 220 0.45 -5.84 -20.21
C ASP A 220 0.56 -6.31 -18.76
N LEU A 221 0.16 -5.47 -17.80
CA LEU A 221 0.09 -5.86 -16.40
C LEU A 221 -0.87 -7.03 -16.17
N MET A 222 -2.02 -7.06 -16.82
CA MET A 222 -2.97 -8.17 -16.71
C MET A 222 -2.46 -9.50 -17.26
N LYS A 223 -1.47 -9.47 -18.15
CA LYS A 223 -0.81 -10.67 -18.71
C LYS A 223 0.39 -11.09 -17.88
N PHE A 224 0.98 -10.17 -17.15
CA PHE A 224 2.15 -10.46 -16.32
C PHE A 224 1.79 -11.47 -15.25
N LYS A 225 2.64 -12.47 -15.06
CA LYS A 225 2.52 -13.48 -13.99
C LYS A 225 3.85 -13.59 -13.28
N LEU A 226 3.81 -13.29 -12.01
CA LEU A 226 4.97 -13.46 -11.14
C LEU A 226 5.23 -14.95 -10.95
N HIS A 227 6.44 -15.39 -11.24
CA HIS A 227 6.83 -16.77 -10.99
C HIS A 227 7.27 -16.93 -9.53
N ILE A 228 6.58 -17.79 -8.80
CA ILE A 228 6.88 -18.11 -7.42
C ILE A 228 7.42 -19.54 -7.36
N ASP A 229 8.64 -19.70 -6.92
CA ASP A 229 9.28 -21.01 -6.72
C ASP A 229 9.62 -21.21 -5.24
N ASN A 230 9.21 -22.36 -4.67
CA ASN A 230 9.50 -22.76 -3.27
C ASN A 230 9.19 -21.65 -2.24
N TYR A 231 8.07 -20.93 -2.40
CA TYR A 231 7.68 -19.79 -1.56
C TYR A 231 8.65 -18.58 -1.62
N THR A 232 9.55 -18.57 -2.57
CA THR A 232 10.38 -17.40 -2.88
C THR A 232 9.97 -16.82 -4.22
N VAL A 233 10.05 -15.50 -4.34
CA VAL A 233 9.83 -14.84 -5.62
C VAL A 233 11.13 -14.98 -6.43
N ALA A 234 11.15 -15.92 -7.37
CA ALA A 234 12.33 -16.19 -8.18
C ALA A 234 12.69 -15.03 -9.10
N ASP A 235 11.67 -14.28 -9.56
CA ASP A 235 11.82 -13.23 -10.56
C ASP A 235 11.66 -11.81 -10.00
N MET A 236 12.07 -11.59 -8.73
CA MET A 236 11.96 -10.24 -8.12
C MET A 236 12.77 -9.16 -8.87
N ASP A 237 13.74 -9.55 -9.67
CA ASP A 237 14.52 -8.61 -10.49
C ASP A 237 13.80 -8.32 -11.84
N ASN A 238 12.76 -9.07 -12.18
CA ASN A 238 11.98 -8.98 -13.42
C ASN A 238 10.55 -8.48 -13.17
N LEU A 239 10.34 -7.62 -12.17
CA LEU A 239 9.07 -6.92 -12.00
C LEU A 239 8.77 -6.06 -13.23
N PRO A 240 7.49 -5.90 -13.59
CA PRO A 240 7.12 -5.14 -14.79
C PRO A 240 7.58 -3.70 -14.71
#